data_0c908de92715ec038172e74c29487852
#
_entry.id   0c908de92715ec038172e74c29487852
#
_cell.length_a   1.000
_cell.length_b   1.000
_cell.length_c   1.000
_cell.angle_alpha   90.00
_cell.angle_beta   90.00
_cell.angle_gamma   90.00
#
_symmetry.space_group_name_H-M   'P 1'
#
loop_
_entity.id
_entity.type
_entity.pdbx_description
1 polymer ?
#
loop_
_entity_poly.entity_id
_entity_poly.type
_entity_poly.pdbx_seq_one_letter_code
_entity_poly.pdbx_strand_id
1 'polypeptide(L)'
;ARQYFVEIGQPSRHRIIARRQSYHGNTLGALAAGGNQWRRRQFEPLLVETSLIAPCYAYRDQQQGESAEAYGRRVADALETEILRIGAENVMAFLAEPVVGATVGAVTAVPGYFARIREICDRYGVLVILDEVMCGMGRTGTLFASEAENIIQDIVAIAKGLGAGYQPIGAML
;
A
#
# COMPACT_ATOMS: atom_id res chain seq x y z
N ALA A 1 11.30 6.67 -3.05
CA ALA A 1 11.18 5.72 -4.16
C ALA A 1 11.67 6.32 -5.49
N ARG A 2 11.11 7.45 -5.97
CA ARG A 2 11.47 8.02 -7.29
C ARG A 2 12.97 8.36 -7.38
N GLN A 3 13.51 9.10 -6.44
CA GLN A 3 14.93 9.46 -6.43
C GLN A 3 15.83 8.20 -6.43
N TYR A 4 15.51 7.20 -5.62
CA TYR A 4 16.23 5.93 -5.60
C TYR A 4 16.38 5.33 -7.01
N PHE A 5 15.28 5.22 -7.76
CA PHE A 5 15.34 4.65 -9.11
C PHE A 5 16.10 5.51 -10.11
N VAL A 6 16.09 6.83 -9.96
CA VAL A 6 16.92 7.71 -10.79
C VAL A 6 18.40 7.47 -10.50
N GLU A 7 18.79 7.40 -9.22
CA GLU A 7 20.18 7.20 -8.79
C GLU A 7 20.75 5.85 -9.24
N ILE A 8 19.93 4.81 -9.26
CA ILE A 8 20.37 3.47 -9.74
C ILE A 8 20.22 3.28 -11.26
N GLY A 9 19.97 4.35 -12.03
CA GLY A 9 19.90 4.32 -13.48
C GLY A 9 18.63 3.70 -14.07
N GLN A 10 17.52 3.67 -13.30
CA GLN A 10 16.21 3.17 -13.75
C GLN A 10 15.14 4.29 -13.79
N PRO A 11 15.34 5.38 -14.55
CA PRO A 11 14.45 6.54 -14.54
C PRO A 11 13.08 6.28 -15.15
N SER A 12 12.86 5.16 -15.82
CA SER A 12 11.54 4.74 -16.30
C SER A 12 10.57 4.40 -15.17
N ARG A 13 11.06 3.94 -14.02
CA ARG A 13 10.24 3.56 -12.86
C ARG A 13 9.66 4.79 -12.18
N HIS A 14 8.37 5.06 -12.42
CA HIS A 14 7.66 6.23 -11.86
C HIS A 14 6.21 5.92 -11.47
N ARG A 15 5.70 4.74 -11.84
CA ARG A 15 4.32 4.34 -11.55
C ARG A 15 4.20 3.76 -10.14
N ILE A 16 3.14 4.16 -9.45
CA ILE A 16 2.72 3.57 -8.17
C ILE A 16 1.51 2.68 -8.43
N ILE A 17 1.50 1.51 -7.80
CA ILE A 17 0.30 0.67 -7.66
C ILE A 17 -0.16 0.77 -6.21
N ALA A 18 -1.44 1.06 -5.98
CA ALA A 18 -2.04 1.10 -4.66
C ALA A 18 -3.36 0.32 -4.65
N ARG A 19 -4.10 0.36 -3.55
CA ARG A 19 -5.38 -0.36 -3.44
C ARG A 19 -6.56 0.59 -3.57
N ARG A 20 -7.65 0.12 -4.17
CA ARG A 20 -8.94 0.80 -4.01
C ARG A 20 -9.29 0.89 -2.52
N GLN A 21 -10.09 1.89 -2.14
CA GLN A 21 -10.51 2.14 -0.76
C GLN A 21 -9.33 2.31 0.23
N SER A 22 -8.23 2.91 -0.20
CA SER A 22 -7.10 3.32 0.65
C SER A 22 -7.09 4.83 0.86
N TYR A 23 -6.33 5.27 1.86
CA TYR A 23 -6.12 6.69 2.13
C TYR A 23 -4.67 6.95 2.56
N HIS A 24 -3.97 7.78 1.81
CA HIS A 24 -2.55 8.08 2.04
C HIS A 24 -2.26 9.58 2.25
N GLY A 25 -3.30 10.39 2.37
CA GLY A 25 -3.17 11.83 2.60
C GLY A 25 -3.95 12.68 1.60
N ASN A 26 -3.81 14.01 1.70
CA ASN A 26 -4.55 14.98 0.92
C ASN A 26 -3.69 15.90 0.04
N THR A 27 -2.38 15.71 -0.01
CA THR A 27 -1.55 16.32 -1.06
C THR A 27 -1.89 15.70 -2.41
N LEU A 28 -1.65 16.39 -3.54
CA LEU A 28 -1.98 15.85 -4.85
C LEU A 28 -1.33 14.48 -5.11
N GLY A 29 -0.07 14.29 -4.71
CA GLY A 29 0.60 12.99 -4.84
C GLY A 29 0.00 11.90 -3.95
N ALA A 30 -0.30 12.19 -2.69
CA ALA A 30 -0.92 11.24 -1.78
C ALA A 30 -2.37 10.92 -2.20
N LEU A 31 -3.11 11.92 -2.67
CA LEU A 31 -4.45 11.76 -3.18
C LEU A 31 -4.47 10.93 -4.48
N ALA A 32 -3.47 11.11 -5.34
CA ALA A 32 -3.30 10.29 -6.54
C ALA A 32 -3.09 8.81 -6.19
N ALA A 33 -2.26 8.52 -5.18
CA ALA A 33 -2.02 7.16 -4.70
C ALA A 33 -3.19 6.59 -3.89
N GLY A 34 -4.03 7.43 -3.28
CA GLY A 34 -5.19 7.01 -2.51
C GLY A 34 -6.32 6.43 -3.38
N GLY A 35 -6.99 5.39 -2.89
CA GLY A 35 -8.03 4.67 -3.64
C GLY A 35 -9.46 5.09 -3.33
N ASN A 36 -9.67 6.14 -2.55
CA ASN A 36 -11.01 6.64 -2.22
C ASN A 36 -11.52 7.59 -3.31
N GLN A 37 -12.37 7.08 -4.20
CA GLN A 37 -12.88 7.80 -5.36
C GLN A 37 -13.66 9.07 -4.98
N TRP A 38 -14.40 9.04 -3.89
CA TRP A 38 -15.15 10.19 -3.42
C TRP A 38 -14.25 11.40 -3.10
N ARG A 39 -13.07 11.14 -2.52
CA ARG A 39 -12.07 12.19 -2.22
C ARG A 39 -11.31 12.66 -3.45
N ARG A 40 -11.13 11.81 -4.45
CA ARG A 40 -10.36 12.06 -5.68
C ARG A 40 -11.12 12.92 -6.69
N ARG A 41 -12.43 12.70 -6.80
CA ARG A 41 -13.29 13.17 -7.92
C ARG A 41 -13.07 14.62 -8.33
N GLN A 42 -13.03 15.55 -7.38
CA GLN A 42 -12.88 16.98 -7.69
C GLN A 42 -11.44 17.37 -8.12
N PHE A 43 -10.45 16.54 -7.79
CA PHE A 43 -9.04 16.79 -8.08
C PHE A 43 -8.51 15.92 -9.21
N GLU A 44 -9.32 15.05 -9.77
CA GLU A 44 -8.91 14.06 -10.76
C GLU A 44 -8.09 14.63 -11.92
N PRO A 45 -8.42 15.82 -12.49
CA PRO A 45 -7.63 16.44 -13.55
C PRO A 45 -6.20 16.84 -13.16
N LEU A 46 -5.89 16.89 -11.85
CA LEU A 46 -4.59 17.30 -11.31
C LEU A 46 -3.76 16.11 -10.82
N LEU A 47 -4.34 14.91 -10.80
CA LEU A 47 -3.70 13.74 -10.22
C LEU A 47 -2.80 13.04 -11.24
N VAL A 48 -1.60 12.66 -10.77
CA VAL A 48 -0.74 11.77 -11.56
C VAL A 48 -1.37 10.39 -11.68
N GLU A 49 -1.07 9.72 -12.76
CA GLU A 49 -1.62 8.38 -13.02
C GLU A 49 -1.09 7.36 -12.02
N THR A 50 -2.01 6.67 -11.35
CA THR A 50 -1.76 5.61 -10.37
C THR A 50 -2.70 4.44 -10.64
N SER A 51 -2.19 3.22 -10.58
CA SER A 51 -3.01 2.02 -10.73
C SER A 51 -3.57 1.58 -9.39
N LEU A 52 -4.85 1.18 -9.39
CA LEU A 52 -5.57 0.79 -8.18
C LEU A 52 -6.09 -0.65 -8.30
N ILE A 53 -5.48 -1.57 -7.55
CA ILE A 53 -5.91 -2.97 -7.47
C ILE A 53 -6.98 -3.18 -6.40
N ALA A 54 -7.54 -4.39 -6.31
CA ALA A 54 -8.54 -4.74 -5.29
C ALA A 54 -7.95 -4.63 -3.87
N PRO A 55 -8.73 -4.18 -2.87
CA PRO A 55 -8.33 -4.27 -1.47
C PRO A 55 -8.38 -5.72 -0.99
N CYS A 56 -7.58 -6.05 0.04
CA CYS A 56 -7.78 -7.30 0.78
C CYS A 56 -8.91 -7.08 1.81
N TYR A 57 -10.14 -7.46 1.46
CA TYR A 57 -11.32 -7.27 2.28
C TYR A 57 -12.19 -8.53 2.31
N ALA A 58 -11.77 -9.52 3.08
CA ALA A 58 -12.37 -10.85 3.11
C ALA A 58 -13.88 -10.85 3.37
N TYR A 59 -14.37 -9.98 4.24
CA TYR A 59 -15.81 -9.88 4.54
C TYR A 59 -16.70 -9.66 3.30
N ARG A 60 -16.17 -8.98 2.27
CA ARG A 60 -16.94 -8.68 1.03
C ARG A 60 -16.58 -9.58 -0.14
N ASP A 61 -15.30 -9.95 -0.24
CA ASP A 61 -14.75 -10.44 -1.50
C ASP A 61 -14.28 -11.90 -1.44
N GLN A 62 -14.21 -12.50 -0.24
CA GLN A 62 -13.88 -13.92 -0.07
C GLN A 62 -15.03 -14.78 -0.57
N GLN A 63 -14.72 -15.76 -1.42
CA GLN A 63 -15.72 -16.63 -2.01
C GLN A 63 -16.17 -17.73 -1.02
N GLN A 64 -17.37 -18.24 -1.20
CA GLN A 64 -17.86 -19.34 -0.39
C GLN A 64 -16.97 -20.58 -0.56
N GLY A 65 -16.48 -21.14 0.55
CA GLY A 65 -15.59 -22.30 0.55
C GLY A 65 -14.10 -21.97 0.28
N GLU A 66 -13.77 -20.72 -0.01
CA GLU A 66 -12.38 -20.29 -0.17
C GLU A 66 -11.70 -20.15 1.20
N SER A 67 -10.51 -20.73 1.40
CA SER A 67 -9.74 -20.47 2.62
C SER A 67 -9.20 -19.05 2.66
N ALA A 68 -8.88 -18.54 3.85
CA ALA A 68 -8.30 -17.21 4.01
C ALA A 68 -6.98 -17.07 3.24
N GLU A 69 -6.13 -18.09 3.25
CA GLU A 69 -4.86 -18.10 2.52
C GLU A 69 -5.06 -18.11 1.00
N ALA A 70 -6.02 -18.91 0.50
CA ALA A 70 -6.33 -18.94 -0.93
C ALA A 70 -6.86 -17.58 -1.41
N TYR A 71 -7.76 -16.99 -0.63
CA TYR A 71 -8.24 -15.63 -0.87
C TYR A 71 -7.10 -14.60 -0.86
N GLY A 72 -6.24 -14.62 0.16
CA GLY A 72 -5.11 -13.71 0.28
C GLY A 72 -4.18 -13.78 -0.92
N ARG A 73 -3.81 -15.00 -1.35
CA ARG A 73 -3.00 -15.21 -2.56
C ARG A 73 -3.68 -14.68 -3.81
N ARG A 74 -4.94 -15.03 -4.03
CA ARG A 74 -5.71 -14.59 -5.21
C ARG A 74 -5.78 -13.06 -5.32
N VAL A 75 -6.01 -12.38 -4.21
CA VAL A 75 -6.10 -10.91 -4.20
C VAL A 75 -4.72 -10.28 -4.35
N ALA A 76 -3.67 -10.87 -3.78
CA ALA A 76 -2.30 -10.40 -3.95
C ALA A 76 -1.80 -10.58 -5.40
N ASP A 77 -2.18 -11.66 -6.10
CA ASP A 77 -1.79 -11.92 -7.50
C ASP A 77 -2.32 -10.85 -8.48
N ALA A 78 -3.33 -10.06 -8.07
CA ALA A 78 -3.74 -8.88 -8.83
C ALA A 78 -2.61 -7.84 -8.97
N LEU A 79 -1.67 -7.78 -8.01
CA LEU A 79 -0.49 -6.93 -8.12
C LEU A 79 0.41 -7.38 -9.26
N GLU A 80 0.69 -8.68 -9.37
CA GLU A 80 1.52 -9.23 -10.46
C GLU A 80 0.89 -8.97 -11.83
N THR A 81 -0.41 -9.22 -11.94
CA THR A 81 -1.17 -8.92 -13.16
C THR A 81 -1.04 -7.45 -13.57
N GLU A 82 -1.14 -6.55 -12.62
CA GLU A 82 -1.04 -5.11 -12.89
C GLU A 82 0.38 -4.67 -13.22
N ILE A 83 1.40 -5.22 -12.55
CA ILE A 83 2.82 -4.98 -12.88
C ILE A 83 3.10 -5.38 -14.33
N LEU A 84 2.66 -6.56 -14.74
CA LEU A 84 2.87 -7.05 -16.10
C LEU A 84 2.11 -6.20 -17.14
N ARG A 85 0.91 -5.71 -16.80
CA ARG A 85 0.14 -4.83 -17.68
C ARG A 85 0.81 -3.47 -17.92
N ILE A 86 1.44 -2.91 -16.89
CA ILE A 86 2.14 -1.60 -16.96
C ILE A 86 3.51 -1.76 -17.59
N GLY A 87 4.14 -2.92 -17.47
CA GLY A 87 5.55 -3.17 -17.68
C GLY A 87 6.34 -2.94 -16.39
N ALA A 88 7.01 -3.99 -15.91
CA ALA A 88 7.72 -3.99 -14.63
C ALA A 88 8.76 -2.87 -14.52
N GLU A 89 9.40 -2.52 -15.64
CA GLU A 89 10.38 -1.43 -15.75
C GLU A 89 9.82 -0.04 -15.52
N ASN A 90 8.50 0.12 -15.47
CA ASN A 90 7.81 1.38 -15.22
C ASN A 90 7.30 1.50 -13.78
N VAL A 91 7.19 0.37 -13.06
CA VAL A 91 6.62 0.36 -11.71
C VAL A 91 7.72 0.59 -10.68
N MET A 92 7.55 1.62 -9.84
CA MET A 92 8.50 1.90 -8.76
C MET A 92 8.08 1.32 -7.41
N ALA A 93 6.78 1.32 -7.09
CA ALA A 93 6.35 0.92 -5.77
C ALA A 93 4.91 0.39 -5.74
N PHE A 94 4.67 -0.53 -4.81
CA PHE A 94 3.36 -0.85 -4.27
C PHE A 94 3.18 -0.13 -2.94
N LEU A 95 2.04 0.57 -2.76
CA LEU A 95 1.72 1.34 -1.56
C LEU A 95 0.46 0.78 -0.89
N ALA A 96 0.54 0.49 0.40
CA ALA A 96 -0.59 -0.04 1.16
C ALA A 96 -0.52 0.30 2.66
N GLU A 97 -1.67 0.37 3.30
CA GLU A 97 -1.82 0.36 4.76
C GLU A 97 -1.81 -1.10 5.25
N PRO A 98 -1.00 -1.51 6.23
CA PRO A 98 -1.11 -2.85 6.82
C PRO A 98 -2.50 -3.11 7.41
N VAL A 99 -3.05 -2.12 8.11
CA VAL A 99 -4.43 -2.10 8.56
C VAL A 99 -5.13 -0.92 7.93
N VAL A 100 -6.11 -1.17 7.06
CA VAL A 100 -6.84 -0.10 6.38
C VAL A 100 -7.75 0.62 7.36
N GLY A 101 -7.45 1.89 7.64
CA GLY A 101 -8.15 2.63 8.68
C GLY A 101 -9.31 3.47 8.16
N ALA A 102 -9.00 4.62 7.55
CA ALA A 102 -9.94 5.73 7.31
C ALA A 102 -11.08 5.42 6.32
N THR A 103 -10.96 4.40 5.50
CA THR A 103 -11.87 4.17 4.37
C THR A 103 -12.74 2.93 4.50
N VAL A 104 -12.33 1.95 5.32
CA VAL A 104 -13.07 0.69 5.52
C VAL A 104 -13.21 0.25 6.99
N GLY A 105 -12.64 1.02 7.95
CA GLY A 105 -12.88 0.82 9.38
C GLY A 105 -12.03 -0.27 10.02
N ALA A 106 -10.71 -0.10 10.04
CA ALA A 106 -9.74 -0.99 10.72
C ALA A 106 -9.76 -2.45 10.20
N VAL A 107 -9.66 -2.61 8.89
CA VAL A 107 -9.60 -3.93 8.25
C VAL A 107 -8.16 -4.38 8.08
N THR A 108 -7.82 -5.53 8.67
CA THR A 108 -6.54 -6.23 8.49
C THR A 108 -6.56 -7.08 7.21
N ALA A 109 -5.39 -7.33 6.64
CA ALA A 109 -5.25 -8.32 5.60
C ALA A 109 -5.43 -9.74 6.18
N VAL A 110 -5.79 -10.69 5.34
CA VAL A 110 -5.80 -12.12 5.73
C VAL A 110 -4.38 -12.68 5.71
N PRO A 111 -4.11 -13.78 6.45
CA PRO A 111 -2.80 -14.42 6.43
C PRO A 111 -2.30 -14.73 5.02
N GLY A 112 -1.02 -14.49 4.77
CA GLY A 112 -0.34 -14.77 3.50
C GLY A 112 -0.49 -13.68 2.43
N TYR A 113 -1.38 -12.69 2.59
CA TYR A 113 -1.54 -11.61 1.62
C TYR A 113 -0.24 -10.79 1.46
N PHE A 114 0.28 -10.23 2.53
CA PHE A 114 1.49 -9.41 2.46
C PHE A 114 2.75 -10.21 2.16
N ALA A 115 2.84 -11.46 2.61
CA ALA A 115 3.94 -12.35 2.21
C ALA A 115 3.97 -12.53 0.68
N ARG A 116 2.80 -12.76 0.05
CA ARG A 116 2.68 -12.86 -1.41
C ARG A 116 2.98 -11.53 -2.11
N ILE A 117 2.55 -10.41 -1.57
CA ILE A 117 2.91 -9.07 -2.07
C ILE A 117 4.42 -8.89 -2.09
N ARG A 118 5.13 -9.27 -1.00
CA ARG A 118 6.59 -9.16 -0.92
C ARG A 118 7.28 -10.04 -1.96
N GLU A 119 6.86 -11.30 -2.11
CA GLU A 119 7.37 -12.21 -3.15
C GLU A 119 7.27 -11.61 -4.56
N ILE A 120 6.10 -11.02 -4.88
CA ILE A 120 5.87 -10.39 -6.18
C ILE A 120 6.79 -9.17 -6.34
N CYS A 121 6.83 -8.28 -5.35
CA CYS A 121 7.64 -7.08 -5.40
C CYS A 121 9.13 -7.39 -5.55
N ASP A 122 9.64 -8.39 -4.84
CA ASP A 122 11.03 -8.85 -4.95
C ASP A 122 11.34 -9.36 -6.35
N ARG A 123 10.44 -10.16 -6.92
CA ARG A 123 10.60 -10.73 -8.28
C ARG A 123 10.74 -9.65 -9.35
N TYR A 124 10.02 -8.55 -9.23
CA TYR A 124 9.99 -7.48 -10.23
C TYR A 124 10.81 -6.24 -9.85
N GLY A 125 11.51 -6.26 -8.71
CA GLY A 125 12.27 -5.12 -8.22
C GLY A 125 11.39 -3.90 -7.90
N VAL A 126 10.17 -4.12 -7.41
CA VAL A 126 9.20 -3.10 -7.01
C VAL A 126 9.34 -2.85 -5.51
N LEU A 127 9.41 -1.59 -5.08
CA LEU A 127 9.49 -1.27 -3.66
C LEU A 127 8.15 -1.47 -2.96
N VAL A 128 8.18 -2.00 -1.73
CA VAL A 128 7.01 -2.04 -0.84
C VAL A 128 7.04 -0.84 0.08
N ILE A 129 6.05 0.03 -0.05
CA ILE A 129 5.84 1.18 0.83
C ILE A 129 4.66 0.87 1.74
N LEU A 130 4.88 0.83 3.05
CA LEU A 130 3.81 0.65 4.01
C LEU A 130 3.44 1.96 4.71
N ASP A 131 2.16 2.28 4.65
CA ASP A 131 1.57 3.41 5.35
C ASP A 131 1.14 2.96 6.75
N GLU A 132 2.01 3.18 7.71
CA GLU A 132 1.80 2.89 9.14
C GLU A 132 1.30 4.12 9.93
N VAL A 133 0.86 5.15 9.23
CA VAL A 133 0.41 6.42 9.84
C VAL A 133 -0.69 6.21 10.86
N MET A 134 -1.62 5.26 10.64
CA MET A 134 -2.67 4.93 11.59
C MET A 134 -2.39 3.71 12.45
N CYS A 135 -1.73 2.70 11.92
CA CYS A 135 -1.58 1.41 12.58
C CYS A 135 -0.24 1.22 13.28
N GLY A 136 0.77 2.05 12.98
CA GLY A 136 2.08 1.98 13.61
C GLY A 136 2.14 2.63 15.01
N MET A 137 3.35 2.74 15.53
CA MET A 137 3.68 3.39 16.81
C MET A 137 2.97 2.75 18.02
N GLY A 138 2.91 1.41 18.05
CA GLY A 138 2.40 0.63 19.18
C GLY A 138 0.89 0.35 19.13
N ARG A 139 0.14 0.87 18.14
CA ARG A 139 -1.33 0.73 18.09
C ARG A 139 -1.81 -0.71 17.99
N THR A 140 -1.05 -1.57 17.34
CA THR A 140 -1.37 -2.99 17.15
C THR A 140 -0.64 -3.92 18.13
N GLY A 141 0.13 -3.34 19.08
CA GLY A 141 0.90 -4.08 20.07
C GLY A 141 2.39 -4.21 19.73
N THR A 142 2.78 -3.90 18.51
CA THR A 142 4.17 -3.84 18.02
C THR A 142 4.51 -2.43 17.54
N LEU A 143 5.78 -2.11 17.31
CA LEU A 143 6.17 -0.79 16.81
C LEU A 143 5.52 -0.52 15.44
N PHE A 144 5.59 -1.51 14.55
CA PHE A 144 4.92 -1.49 13.25
C PHE A 144 3.90 -2.63 13.15
N ALA A 145 2.74 -2.36 12.57
CA ALA A 145 1.72 -3.39 12.33
C ALA A 145 2.22 -4.48 11.35
N SER A 146 3.13 -4.11 10.45
CA SER A 146 3.79 -5.04 9.51
C SER A 146 4.61 -6.14 10.16
N GLU A 147 5.02 -5.98 11.43
CA GLU A 147 5.73 -7.02 12.17
C GLU A 147 4.89 -8.30 12.33
N ALA A 148 3.56 -8.16 12.48
CA ALA A 148 2.65 -9.30 12.55
C ALA A 148 2.54 -10.07 11.23
N GLU A 149 2.87 -9.43 10.11
CA GLU A 149 2.85 -10.01 8.77
C GLU A 149 4.18 -10.68 8.38
N ASN A 150 5.22 -10.57 9.21
CA ASN A 150 6.59 -11.06 8.96
C ASN A 150 7.16 -10.60 7.62
N ILE A 151 6.88 -9.37 7.22
CA ILE A 151 7.46 -8.76 6.01
C ILE A 151 8.34 -7.57 6.39
N ILE A 152 9.37 -7.35 5.55
CA ILE A 152 10.21 -6.16 5.62
C ILE A 152 9.81 -5.24 4.46
N GLN A 153 9.34 -4.06 4.81
CA GLN A 153 9.06 -2.99 3.84
C GLN A 153 10.36 -2.27 3.44
N ASP A 154 10.37 -1.72 2.24
CA ASP A 154 11.50 -0.90 1.78
C ASP A 154 11.38 0.55 2.26
N ILE A 155 10.15 1.03 2.47
CA ILE A 155 9.85 2.36 3.00
C ILE A 155 8.66 2.24 3.93
N VAL A 156 8.71 2.93 5.08
CA VAL A 156 7.57 3.07 5.98
C VAL A 156 7.26 4.56 6.24
N ALA A 157 5.98 4.92 6.17
CA ALA A 157 5.49 6.24 6.54
C ALA A 157 4.80 6.17 7.91
N ILE A 158 5.19 7.04 8.82
CA ILE A 158 4.65 7.13 10.18
C ILE A 158 4.25 8.56 10.51
N ALA A 159 3.22 8.72 11.34
CA ALA A 159 2.76 10.00 11.87
C ALA A 159 1.87 9.75 13.09
N LYS A 160 0.92 10.61 13.38
CA LYS A 160 -0.09 10.47 14.46
C LYS A 160 0.48 10.00 15.79
N GLY A 161 0.55 8.69 16.04
CA GLY A 161 1.14 8.12 17.24
C GLY A 161 2.58 8.55 17.51
N LEU A 162 3.35 8.84 16.47
CA LEU A 162 4.72 9.36 16.58
C LEU A 162 4.79 10.66 17.38
N GLY A 163 3.83 11.57 17.19
CA GLY A 163 3.75 12.85 17.91
C GLY A 163 2.91 12.80 19.17
N ALA A 164 2.28 11.65 19.49
CA ALA A 164 1.41 11.44 20.65
C ALA A 164 0.32 12.54 20.84
N GLY A 165 -0.03 13.25 19.78
CA GLY A 165 -1.01 14.34 19.81
C GLY A 165 -0.46 15.70 20.22
N TYR A 166 0.83 15.81 20.58
CA TYR A 166 1.45 17.07 21.01
C TYR A 166 1.89 17.94 19.85
N GLN A 167 2.38 17.33 18.77
CA GLN A 167 2.88 18.04 17.58
C GLN A 167 2.44 17.33 16.30
N PRO A 168 2.08 18.08 15.25
CA PRO A 168 1.91 17.51 13.92
C PRO A 168 3.29 17.13 13.37
N ILE A 169 3.60 15.84 13.41
CA ILE A 169 4.86 15.28 12.93
C ILE A 169 4.59 14.04 12.10
N GLY A 170 5.40 13.83 11.09
CA GLY A 170 5.48 12.61 10.31
C GLY A 170 6.91 12.31 9.91
N ALA A 171 7.21 11.07 9.67
CA ALA A 171 8.51 10.63 9.20
C ALA A 171 8.36 9.53 8.13
N MET A 172 9.39 9.38 7.35
CA MET A 172 9.58 8.29 6.40
C MET A 172 10.93 7.64 6.72
N LEU A 173 10.92 6.35 6.91
CA LEU A 173 12.09 5.52 7.20
C LEU A 173 12.33 4.54 6.05
#